data_12edb5e21e25503e1698b02d26b4947f
#
_entry.id   12edb5e21e25503e1698b02d26b4947f
#
_cell.length_a   1.000
_cell.length_b   1.000
_cell.length_c   1.000
_cell.angle_alpha   90.00
_cell.angle_beta   90.00
_cell.angle_gamma   90.00
#
_symmetry.space_group_name_H-M   'P 1'
#
loop_
_entity.id
_entity.type
_entity.pdbx_description
1 polymer ?
#
loop_
_entity_poly.entity_id
_entity_poly.type
_entity_poly.pdbx_seq_one_letter_code
_entity_poly.pdbx_strand_id
1 'polypeptide(L)'
;YRQRSTLKNFARGEVVVVALATAAVSYLSVYLRADTVTLVSNLFTECTVQDTDGLCSRKDRAGNIFSLVLTSAIRVVLTSVACGLAVPAGMFMPSMGAGASIGRAFGMVVQTLYENHPTWRLFAACKPDVPCITPGVYALVGAASMLASTTRMTVTVVVIMFELSDALIYVLPIMLAVTVSKSIADSIDKDGYFEGIISLNGYPFLSMDQEYVLQGTSDELMVRASEMSVIGAHDETLRGMAEVLETSPYSGFPVVKSKSTMSVAGYISRSDLQMIVDRALLSSVYSDSSTCCFLSRPQDSGDFARNMVDFRPWVDQTPITIYHNTDLNVVADTFRQLGLRYVLVTHFGILLGIITKKDIVRAVRMQSRNNYGRPSLISLISRSSLTRRWTGSPRTHSGQPSQPARSLAALSSESHVL
;
A
#
# COMPACT_ATOMS: atom_id res chain seq x y z
N TYR A 1 11.38 7.57 -15.89
CA TYR A 1 11.66 7.93 -17.28
C TYR A 1 10.70 9.02 -17.77
N ARG A 2 9.39 8.80 -17.64
CA ARG A 2 8.32 9.70 -18.09
C ARG A 2 8.37 11.11 -17.48
N GLN A 3 8.68 11.24 -16.19
CA GLN A 3 8.76 12.56 -15.52
C GLN A 3 9.88 13.46 -16.08
N ARG A 4 10.89 12.88 -16.74
CA ARG A 4 12.04 13.59 -17.34
C ARG A 4 11.94 13.74 -18.85
N SER A 5 10.92 13.17 -19.50
CA SER A 5 10.76 13.15 -20.95
C SER A 5 9.70 14.13 -21.42
N THR A 6 9.85 14.66 -22.63
CA THR A 6 8.86 15.46 -23.37
C THR A 6 7.53 14.72 -23.63
N LEU A 7 7.52 13.40 -23.46
CA LEU A 7 6.33 12.52 -23.55
C LEU A 7 5.21 12.88 -22.56
N LYS A 8 5.52 13.63 -21.48
CA LYS A 8 4.53 14.09 -20.52
C LYS A 8 3.39 14.91 -21.18
N ASN A 9 3.70 15.64 -22.24
CA ASN A 9 2.74 16.52 -22.93
C ASN A 9 1.88 15.76 -23.97
N PHE A 10 2.24 14.51 -24.34
CA PHE A 10 1.58 13.71 -25.38
C PHE A 10 1.02 12.39 -24.85
N ALA A 11 0.43 12.39 -23.66
CA ALA A 11 -0.03 11.20 -22.96
C ALA A 11 -1.00 10.32 -23.77
N ARG A 12 -1.89 10.93 -24.58
CA ARG A 12 -2.84 10.18 -25.43
C ARG A 12 -2.13 9.44 -26.57
N GLY A 13 -1.16 10.09 -27.21
CA GLY A 13 -0.37 9.48 -28.27
C GLY A 13 0.50 8.34 -27.78
N GLU A 14 1.10 8.49 -26.60
CA GLU A 14 1.90 7.45 -25.93
C GLU A 14 1.07 6.17 -25.71
N VAL A 15 -0.16 6.31 -25.21
CA VAL A 15 -1.08 5.17 -24.99
C VAL A 15 -1.41 4.46 -26.31
N VAL A 16 -1.71 5.22 -27.37
CA VAL A 16 -2.04 4.64 -28.69
C VAL A 16 -0.85 3.88 -29.27
N VAL A 17 0.36 4.44 -29.21
CA VAL A 17 1.58 3.78 -29.71
C VAL A 17 1.86 2.48 -28.94
N VAL A 18 1.77 2.52 -27.61
CA VAL A 18 1.98 1.32 -26.78
C VAL A 18 0.88 0.27 -27.06
N ALA A 19 -0.38 0.70 -27.20
CA ALA A 19 -1.47 -0.24 -27.54
C ALA A 19 -1.25 -0.93 -28.89
N LEU A 20 -0.82 -0.20 -29.92
CA LEU A 20 -0.49 -0.75 -31.21
C LEU A 20 0.72 -1.71 -31.14
N ALA A 21 1.74 -1.32 -30.41
CA ALA A 21 2.93 -2.17 -30.19
C ALA A 21 2.57 -3.46 -29.44
N THR A 22 1.74 -3.37 -28.39
CA THR A 22 1.27 -4.56 -27.64
C THR A 22 0.43 -5.47 -28.51
N ALA A 23 -0.46 -4.92 -29.34
CA ALA A 23 -1.26 -5.69 -30.27
C ALA A 23 -0.40 -6.42 -31.31
N ALA A 24 0.60 -5.75 -31.89
CA ALA A 24 1.52 -6.34 -32.86
C ALA A 24 2.36 -7.47 -32.23
N VAL A 25 2.88 -7.27 -31.01
CA VAL A 25 3.66 -8.29 -30.29
C VAL A 25 2.77 -9.46 -29.87
N SER A 26 1.54 -9.19 -29.42
CA SER A 26 0.61 -10.24 -29.01
C SER A 26 0.16 -11.12 -30.17
N TYR A 27 0.21 -10.63 -31.40
CA TYR A 27 -0.12 -11.43 -32.59
C TYR A 27 0.90 -12.53 -32.90
N LEU A 28 2.15 -12.41 -32.42
CA LEU A 28 3.24 -13.36 -32.70
C LEU A 28 3.07 -14.72 -32.02
N SER A 29 2.30 -14.84 -30.94
CA SER A 29 2.13 -16.09 -30.22
C SER A 29 0.65 -16.35 -29.90
N VAL A 30 0.22 -17.62 -30.06
CA VAL A 30 -1.15 -18.06 -29.71
C VAL A 30 -1.45 -17.77 -28.24
N TYR A 31 -0.49 -17.99 -27.34
CA TYR A 31 -0.66 -17.78 -25.92
C TYR A 31 -0.67 -16.29 -25.51
N LEU A 32 -0.09 -15.40 -26.30
CA LEU A 32 -0.15 -13.95 -26.06
C LEU A 32 -1.48 -13.36 -26.56
N ARG A 33 -2.05 -13.94 -27.60
CA ARG A 33 -3.32 -13.50 -28.21
C ARG A 33 -4.53 -13.89 -27.39
N ALA A 34 -4.44 -14.99 -26.63
CA ALA A 34 -5.51 -15.42 -25.74
C ALA A 34 -5.73 -14.39 -24.61
N ASP A 35 -6.99 -14.18 -24.25
CA ASP A 35 -7.34 -13.40 -23.07
C ASP A 35 -6.67 -13.97 -21.82
N THR A 36 -6.23 -13.09 -20.91
CA THR A 36 -5.43 -13.51 -19.73
C THR A 36 -6.19 -14.45 -18.82
N VAL A 37 -7.51 -14.23 -18.64
CA VAL A 37 -8.34 -15.07 -17.78
C VAL A 37 -8.48 -16.46 -18.40
N THR A 38 -8.81 -16.52 -19.69
CA THR A 38 -8.95 -17.78 -20.44
C THR A 38 -7.62 -18.54 -20.48
N LEU A 39 -6.50 -17.84 -20.70
CA LEU A 39 -5.18 -18.48 -20.68
C LEU A 39 -4.87 -19.09 -19.31
N VAL A 40 -5.09 -18.35 -18.22
CA VAL A 40 -4.82 -18.83 -16.85
C VAL A 40 -5.70 -20.05 -16.53
N SER A 41 -6.97 -20.02 -16.91
CA SER A 41 -7.89 -21.15 -16.75
C SER A 41 -7.39 -22.38 -17.50
N ASN A 42 -6.98 -22.22 -18.77
CA ASN A 42 -6.43 -23.31 -19.59
C ASN A 42 -5.10 -23.85 -19.04
N LEU A 43 -4.28 -22.98 -18.42
CA LEU A 43 -3.01 -23.41 -17.79
C LEU A 43 -3.23 -24.18 -16.49
N PHE A 44 -4.33 -23.97 -15.78
CA PHE A 44 -4.66 -24.70 -14.56
C PHE A 44 -5.34 -26.05 -14.85
N THR A 45 -6.07 -26.16 -15.95
CA THR A 45 -6.74 -27.40 -16.33
C THR A 45 -5.77 -28.53 -16.64
N GLU A 46 -6.18 -29.75 -16.28
CA GLU A 46 -5.44 -30.97 -16.59
C GLU A 46 -5.70 -31.44 -18.02
N CYS A 47 -4.73 -32.10 -18.62
CA CYS A 47 -4.75 -32.59 -19.99
C CYS A 47 -5.71 -33.79 -20.24
N THR A 48 -6.76 -33.98 -19.44
CA THR A 48 -7.60 -35.18 -19.52
C THR A 48 -8.83 -35.02 -20.38
N VAL A 49 -9.32 -33.80 -20.70
CA VAL A 49 -10.69 -33.65 -21.24
C VAL A 49 -10.77 -32.90 -22.58
N GLN A 50 -10.00 -31.86 -22.82
CA GLN A 50 -10.02 -31.14 -24.10
C GLN A 50 -8.70 -30.42 -24.37
N ASP A 51 -8.03 -30.80 -25.45
CA ASP A 51 -6.83 -30.14 -25.94
C ASP A 51 -7.23 -29.00 -26.89
N THR A 52 -7.62 -27.86 -26.38
CA THR A 52 -8.07 -26.70 -27.16
C THR A 52 -6.94 -25.93 -27.83
N ASP A 53 -5.71 -25.95 -27.22
CA ASP A 53 -4.60 -25.11 -27.64
C ASP A 53 -3.30 -25.87 -27.96
N GLY A 54 -3.36 -27.20 -28.13
CA GLY A 54 -2.18 -28.03 -28.38
C GLY A 54 -1.19 -28.13 -27.22
N LEU A 55 -1.57 -27.64 -26.01
CA LEU A 55 -0.73 -27.62 -24.81
C LEU A 55 -0.34 -29.04 -24.34
N CYS A 56 -1.20 -30.02 -24.63
CA CYS A 56 -1.06 -31.41 -24.19
C CYS A 56 -0.41 -32.31 -25.25
N SER A 57 -0.03 -31.76 -26.41
CA SER A 57 0.61 -32.50 -27.47
C SER A 57 1.99 -33.02 -27.09
N ARG A 58 2.15 -34.35 -27.08
CA ARG A 58 3.44 -35.00 -26.75
C ARG A 58 4.52 -34.73 -27.80
N LYS A 59 4.14 -34.46 -29.07
CA LYS A 59 5.10 -34.26 -30.16
C LYS A 59 5.87 -32.94 -30.08
N ASP A 60 5.23 -31.86 -29.53
CA ASP A 60 5.81 -30.51 -29.57
C ASP A 60 6.07 -29.94 -28.17
N ARG A 61 6.32 -30.83 -27.18
CA ARG A 61 6.55 -30.40 -25.77
C ARG A 61 7.65 -29.34 -25.63
N ALA A 62 8.78 -29.53 -26.28
CA ALA A 62 9.91 -28.60 -26.22
C ALA A 62 9.52 -27.22 -26.79
N GLY A 63 8.76 -27.20 -27.89
CA GLY A 63 8.23 -26.00 -28.51
C GLY A 63 7.24 -25.28 -27.59
N ASN A 64 6.36 -26.02 -26.94
CA ASN A 64 5.39 -25.47 -26.00
C ASN A 64 6.06 -24.88 -24.74
N ILE A 65 7.07 -25.56 -24.18
CA ILE A 65 7.87 -25.06 -23.04
C ILE A 65 8.54 -23.73 -23.41
N PHE A 66 9.23 -23.70 -24.55
CA PHE A 66 9.88 -22.48 -25.03
C PHE A 66 8.88 -21.34 -25.26
N SER A 67 7.76 -21.64 -25.91
CA SER A 67 6.71 -20.66 -26.18
C SER A 67 6.08 -20.10 -24.92
N LEU A 68 5.85 -20.91 -23.87
CA LEU A 68 5.32 -20.47 -22.58
C LEU A 68 6.31 -19.59 -21.82
N VAL A 69 7.59 -19.95 -21.80
CA VAL A 69 8.63 -19.12 -21.15
C VAL A 69 8.77 -17.78 -21.86
N LEU A 70 8.79 -17.80 -23.21
CA LEU A 70 8.83 -16.59 -24.02
C LEU A 70 7.60 -15.71 -23.79
N THR A 71 6.41 -16.30 -23.75
CA THR A 71 5.13 -15.63 -23.46
C THR A 71 5.19 -14.94 -22.09
N SER A 72 5.69 -15.63 -21.07
CA SER A 72 5.83 -15.05 -19.74
C SER A 72 6.78 -13.86 -19.74
N ALA A 73 7.96 -13.96 -20.35
CA ALA A 73 8.93 -12.89 -20.45
C ALA A 73 8.35 -11.64 -21.15
N ILE A 74 7.69 -11.85 -22.29
CA ILE A 74 7.03 -10.78 -23.05
C ILE A 74 5.92 -10.13 -22.21
N ARG A 75 5.08 -10.91 -21.53
CA ARG A 75 4.01 -10.38 -20.65
C ARG A 75 4.58 -9.50 -19.53
N VAL A 76 5.65 -9.93 -18.88
CA VAL A 76 6.30 -9.12 -17.82
C VAL A 76 6.79 -7.78 -18.37
N VAL A 77 7.43 -7.77 -19.54
CA VAL A 77 7.90 -6.53 -20.17
C VAL A 77 6.74 -5.63 -20.56
N LEU A 78 5.72 -6.16 -21.22
CA LEU A 78 4.54 -5.39 -21.64
C LEU A 78 3.79 -4.82 -20.45
N THR A 79 3.64 -5.58 -19.37
CA THR A 79 3.00 -5.12 -18.13
C THR A 79 3.81 -4.01 -17.47
N SER A 80 5.13 -4.14 -17.43
CA SER A 80 6.03 -3.10 -16.88
C SER A 80 5.91 -1.78 -17.65
N VAL A 81 5.80 -1.85 -18.98
CA VAL A 81 5.57 -0.68 -19.84
C VAL A 81 4.18 -0.09 -19.61
N ALA A 82 3.14 -0.94 -19.56
CA ALA A 82 1.75 -0.52 -19.37
C ALA A 82 1.53 0.19 -18.02
N CYS A 83 2.18 -0.29 -16.95
CA CYS A 83 2.12 0.36 -15.62
C CYS A 83 2.79 1.74 -15.58
N GLY A 84 3.66 2.05 -16.52
CA GLY A 84 4.28 3.39 -16.68
C GLY A 84 3.40 4.41 -17.39
N LEU A 85 2.29 4.00 -18.02
CA LEU A 85 1.40 4.89 -18.77
C LEU A 85 0.51 5.75 -17.86
N ALA A 86 -0.10 6.80 -18.42
CA ALA A 86 -1.10 7.63 -17.73
C ALA A 86 -2.52 7.02 -17.73
N VAL A 87 -2.60 5.70 -17.80
CA VAL A 87 -3.86 4.95 -17.78
C VAL A 87 -3.86 4.02 -16.57
N PRO A 88 -4.99 3.86 -15.88
CA PRO A 88 -5.09 2.90 -14.79
C PRO A 88 -4.75 1.50 -15.32
N ALA A 89 -3.71 0.88 -14.78
CA ALA A 89 -3.27 -0.46 -15.14
C ALA A 89 -3.32 -1.38 -13.92
N GLY A 90 -3.91 -2.56 -14.08
CA GLY A 90 -3.92 -3.61 -13.06
C GLY A 90 -2.69 -4.52 -13.19
N MET A 91 -2.01 -4.78 -12.08
CA MET A 91 -0.86 -5.70 -12.01
C MET A 91 -1.24 -7.15 -11.73
N PHE A 92 -2.42 -7.38 -11.16
CA PHE A 92 -2.82 -8.65 -10.60
C PHE A 92 -2.91 -9.76 -11.66
N MET A 93 -3.79 -9.60 -12.65
CA MET A 93 -3.99 -10.60 -13.71
C MET A 93 -2.76 -10.84 -14.59
N PRO A 94 -2.03 -9.82 -15.05
CA PRO A 94 -0.81 -10.04 -15.83
C PRO A 94 0.30 -10.77 -15.06
N SER A 95 0.51 -10.48 -13.77
CA SER A 95 1.52 -11.18 -12.96
C SER A 95 1.12 -12.63 -12.73
N MET A 96 -0.16 -12.91 -12.44
CA MET A 96 -0.68 -14.25 -12.31
C MET A 96 -0.50 -15.06 -13.62
N GLY A 97 -0.84 -14.47 -14.77
CA GLY A 97 -0.67 -15.11 -16.06
C GLY A 97 0.79 -15.41 -16.43
N ALA A 98 1.71 -14.51 -16.10
CA ALA A 98 3.13 -14.72 -16.29
C ALA A 98 3.66 -15.86 -15.40
N GLY A 99 3.25 -15.87 -14.11
CA GLY A 99 3.61 -16.91 -13.16
C GLY A 99 3.05 -18.29 -13.54
N ALA A 100 1.79 -18.35 -13.98
CA ALA A 100 1.15 -19.57 -14.46
C ALA A 100 1.88 -20.17 -15.67
N SER A 101 2.29 -19.33 -16.62
CA SER A 101 3.01 -19.77 -17.81
C SER A 101 4.38 -20.39 -17.48
N ILE A 102 5.15 -19.77 -16.60
CA ILE A 102 6.43 -20.34 -16.13
C ILE A 102 6.19 -21.61 -15.31
N GLY A 103 5.21 -21.59 -14.40
CA GLY A 103 4.88 -22.76 -13.60
C GLY A 103 4.47 -23.96 -14.44
N ARG A 104 3.63 -23.76 -15.46
CA ARG A 104 3.24 -24.83 -16.42
C ARG A 104 4.44 -25.36 -17.20
N ALA A 105 5.30 -24.46 -17.70
CA ALA A 105 6.53 -24.84 -18.41
C ALA A 105 7.42 -25.71 -17.51
N PHE A 106 7.63 -25.30 -16.26
CA PHE A 106 8.38 -26.08 -15.28
C PHE A 106 7.74 -27.44 -14.99
N GLY A 107 6.41 -27.48 -14.83
CA GLY A 107 5.66 -28.72 -14.63
C GLY A 107 5.84 -29.70 -15.79
N MET A 108 5.84 -29.20 -17.04
CA MET A 108 6.11 -30.03 -18.22
C MET A 108 7.56 -30.56 -18.29
N VAL A 109 8.53 -29.77 -17.82
CA VAL A 109 9.93 -30.23 -17.68
C VAL A 109 10.01 -31.37 -16.67
N VAL A 110 9.40 -31.21 -15.49
CA VAL A 110 9.38 -32.24 -14.44
C VAL A 110 8.67 -33.50 -14.93
N GLN A 111 7.55 -33.35 -15.66
CA GLN A 111 6.84 -34.49 -16.26
C GLN A 111 7.73 -35.25 -17.26
N THR A 112 8.46 -34.53 -18.12
CA THR A 112 9.39 -35.16 -19.08
C THR A 112 10.53 -35.87 -18.36
N LEU A 113 11.02 -35.30 -17.25
CA LEU A 113 12.06 -35.89 -16.43
C LEU A 113 11.58 -37.21 -15.77
N TYR A 114 10.34 -37.21 -15.27
CA TYR A 114 9.70 -38.41 -14.73
C TYR A 114 9.54 -39.52 -15.78
N GLU A 115 9.07 -39.17 -16.98
CA GLU A 115 8.92 -40.15 -18.07
C GLU A 115 10.25 -40.79 -18.51
N ASN A 116 11.37 -40.02 -18.46
CA ASN A 116 12.69 -40.50 -18.83
C ASN A 116 13.39 -41.30 -17.71
N HIS A 117 13.13 -40.95 -16.44
CA HIS A 117 13.80 -41.54 -15.28
C HIS A 117 12.83 -41.88 -14.13
N PRO A 118 11.93 -42.84 -14.30
CA PRO A 118 10.91 -43.16 -13.30
C PRO A 118 11.48 -43.74 -11.99
N THR A 119 12.68 -44.27 -12.02
CA THR A 119 13.35 -44.94 -10.88
C THR A 119 14.11 -43.99 -9.96
N TRP A 120 14.13 -42.69 -10.24
CA TRP A 120 14.83 -41.74 -9.37
C TRP A 120 14.15 -41.60 -8.00
N ARG A 121 14.95 -41.46 -6.94
CA ARG A 121 14.47 -41.30 -5.55
C ARG A 121 13.48 -40.14 -5.38
N LEU A 122 13.57 -39.12 -6.24
CA LEU A 122 12.63 -37.99 -6.25
C LEU A 122 11.18 -38.41 -6.57
N PHE A 123 11.01 -39.49 -7.33
CA PHE A 123 9.70 -39.98 -7.80
C PHE A 123 9.27 -41.25 -7.06
N ALA A 124 9.98 -41.63 -5.98
CA ALA A 124 9.68 -42.86 -5.23
C ALA A 124 8.29 -42.88 -4.58
N ALA A 125 7.70 -41.69 -4.36
CA ALA A 125 6.34 -41.57 -3.83
C ALA A 125 5.24 -41.69 -4.89
N CYS A 126 5.59 -41.75 -6.19
CA CYS A 126 4.65 -41.87 -7.29
C CYS A 126 4.16 -43.32 -7.45
N LYS A 127 2.83 -43.51 -7.44
CA LYS A 127 2.21 -44.79 -7.75
C LYS A 127 2.07 -44.95 -9.27
N PRO A 128 2.29 -46.16 -9.84
CA PRO A 128 2.26 -46.36 -11.30
C PRO A 128 0.86 -46.16 -11.93
N ASP A 129 -0.20 -46.26 -11.15
CA ASP A 129 -1.59 -46.28 -11.68
C ASP A 129 -2.27 -44.88 -11.65
N VAL A 130 -1.60 -43.83 -11.14
CA VAL A 130 -2.16 -42.48 -11.04
C VAL A 130 -1.20 -41.48 -11.65
N PRO A 131 -1.70 -40.49 -12.43
CA PRO A 131 -0.85 -39.43 -12.95
C PRO A 131 -0.25 -38.63 -11.76
N CYS A 132 1.03 -38.91 -11.45
CA CYS A 132 1.70 -38.35 -10.30
C CYS A 132 2.07 -36.89 -10.47
N ILE A 133 2.37 -36.48 -11.72
CA ILE A 133 2.81 -35.12 -12.03
C ILE A 133 1.79 -34.47 -12.92
N THR A 134 1.09 -33.48 -12.37
CA THR A 134 0.07 -32.68 -13.06
C THR A 134 0.63 -31.27 -13.32
N PRO A 135 0.98 -30.91 -14.56
CA PRO A 135 1.54 -29.59 -14.88
C PRO A 135 0.64 -28.41 -14.50
N GLY A 136 -0.70 -28.63 -14.39
CA GLY A 136 -1.65 -27.62 -13.93
C GLY A 136 -1.40 -27.14 -12.49
N VAL A 137 -1.01 -28.05 -11.59
CA VAL A 137 -0.68 -27.69 -10.20
C VAL A 137 0.58 -26.80 -10.14
N TYR A 138 1.56 -27.10 -10.98
CA TYR A 138 2.77 -26.26 -11.08
C TYR A 138 2.44 -24.87 -11.63
N ALA A 139 1.49 -24.76 -12.55
CA ALA A 139 0.98 -23.47 -13.04
C ALA A 139 0.31 -22.68 -11.92
N LEU A 140 -0.51 -23.32 -11.08
CA LEU A 140 -1.19 -22.72 -9.97
C LEU A 140 -0.19 -22.20 -8.91
N VAL A 141 0.79 -23.00 -8.52
CA VAL A 141 1.86 -22.62 -7.59
C VAL A 141 2.73 -21.49 -8.15
N GLY A 142 3.05 -21.53 -9.45
CA GLY A 142 3.80 -20.48 -10.14
C GLY A 142 3.04 -19.15 -10.18
N ALA A 143 1.74 -19.20 -10.45
CA ALA A 143 0.86 -18.02 -10.41
C ALA A 143 0.84 -17.38 -9.02
N ALA A 144 0.64 -18.20 -7.97
CA ALA A 144 0.63 -17.76 -6.58
C ALA A 144 1.97 -17.11 -6.18
N SER A 145 3.08 -17.76 -6.54
CA SER A 145 4.44 -17.29 -6.22
C SER A 145 4.75 -15.93 -6.88
N MET A 146 4.41 -15.78 -8.15
CA MET A 146 4.65 -14.52 -8.88
C MET A 146 3.78 -13.40 -8.33
N LEU A 147 2.52 -13.69 -8.02
CA LEU A 147 1.60 -12.71 -7.46
C LEU A 147 2.05 -12.26 -6.07
N ALA A 148 2.47 -13.20 -5.20
CA ALA A 148 2.96 -12.90 -3.86
C ALA A 148 4.26 -12.09 -3.88
N SER A 149 5.20 -12.40 -4.78
CA SER A 149 6.45 -11.64 -4.93
C SER A 149 6.21 -10.20 -5.37
N THR A 150 5.21 -9.98 -6.24
CA THR A 150 4.89 -8.64 -6.77
C THR A 150 4.12 -7.79 -5.77
N THR A 151 3.09 -8.38 -5.12
CA THR A 151 2.19 -7.65 -4.22
C THR A 151 2.63 -7.63 -2.76
N ARG A 152 3.55 -8.52 -2.37
CA ARG A 152 3.99 -8.77 -0.98
C ARG A 152 2.89 -9.33 -0.06
N MET A 153 1.73 -9.67 -0.61
CA MET A 153 0.63 -10.28 0.12
C MET A 153 0.85 -11.80 0.23
N THR A 154 0.60 -12.38 1.39
CA THR A 154 0.76 -13.83 1.62
C THR A 154 -0.59 -14.52 1.74
N VAL A 155 -1.28 -14.30 2.84
CA VAL A 155 -2.55 -14.99 3.16
C VAL A 155 -3.62 -14.72 2.09
N THR A 156 -3.77 -13.47 1.68
CA THR A 156 -4.75 -13.07 0.65
C THR A 156 -4.54 -13.81 -0.67
N VAL A 157 -3.27 -13.95 -1.10
CA VAL A 157 -2.93 -14.67 -2.34
C VAL A 157 -3.29 -16.15 -2.23
N VAL A 158 -2.99 -16.78 -1.08
CA VAL A 158 -3.34 -18.20 -0.86
C VAL A 158 -4.84 -18.41 -0.92
N VAL A 159 -5.64 -17.55 -0.28
CA VAL A 159 -7.11 -17.63 -0.30
C VAL A 159 -7.65 -17.45 -1.71
N ILE A 160 -7.15 -16.47 -2.47
CA ILE A 160 -7.55 -16.25 -3.87
C ILE A 160 -7.24 -17.47 -4.73
N MET A 161 -6.03 -18.05 -4.59
CA MET A 161 -5.64 -19.24 -5.36
C MET A 161 -6.47 -20.46 -4.99
N PHE A 162 -6.81 -20.60 -3.72
CA PHE A 162 -7.73 -21.64 -3.25
C PHE A 162 -9.13 -21.48 -3.89
N GLU A 163 -9.66 -20.27 -3.90
CA GLU A 163 -10.98 -19.98 -4.47
C GLU A 163 -11.02 -20.22 -6.00
N LEU A 164 -9.91 -19.91 -6.69
CA LEU A 164 -9.77 -20.13 -8.13
C LEU A 164 -9.57 -21.60 -8.52
N SER A 165 -9.01 -22.42 -7.64
CA SER A 165 -8.71 -23.84 -7.92
C SER A 165 -9.77 -24.81 -7.42
N ASP A 166 -10.64 -24.37 -6.50
CA ASP A 166 -11.63 -25.17 -5.77
C ASP A 166 -11.06 -26.47 -5.16
N ALA A 167 -9.74 -26.48 -4.88
CA ALA A 167 -9.03 -27.66 -4.41
C ALA A 167 -8.22 -27.40 -3.13
N LEU A 168 -8.77 -27.82 -1.99
CA LEU A 168 -8.15 -27.70 -0.65
C LEU A 168 -6.81 -28.43 -0.54
N ILE A 169 -6.58 -29.46 -1.35
CA ILE A 169 -5.34 -30.28 -1.29
C ILE A 169 -4.10 -29.43 -1.63
N TYR A 170 -4.23 -28.41 -2.43
CA TYR A 170 -3.08 -27.60 -2.89
C TYR A 170 -2.78 -26.39 -1.99
N VAL A 171 -3.57 -26.13 -0.96
CA VAL A 171 -3.38 -24.98 -0.05
C VAL A 171 -2.02 -25.02 0.61
N LEU A 172 -1.60 -26.15 1.15
CA LEU A 172 -0.31 -26.27 1.84
C LEU A 172 0.90 -26.04 0.92
N PRO A 173 1.01 -26.66 -0.26
CA PRO A 173 2.06 -26.35 -1.23
C PRO A 173 2.08 -24.88 -1.66
N ILE A 174 0.91 -24.28 -1.88
CA ILE A 174 0.80 -22.86 -2.25
C ILE A 174 1.31 -21.96 -1.13
N MET A 175 0.93 -22.24 0.14
CA MET A 175 1.39 -21.47 1.31
C MET A 175 2.92 -21.48 1.42
N LEU A 176 3.54 -22.64 1.26
CA LEU A 176 5.01 -22.78 1.28
C LEU A 176 5.66 -22.00 0.14
N ALA A 177 5.15 -22.15 -1.08
CA ALA A 177 5.68 -21.47 -2.25
C ALA A 177 5.55 -19.95 -2.14
N VAL A 178 4.41 -19.44 -1.69
CA VAL A 178 4.14 -18.02 -1.44
C VAL A 178 5.10 -17.46 -0.39
N THR A 179 5.30 -18.16 0.72
CA THR A 179 6.20 -17.72 1.80
C THR A 179 7.65 -17.66 1.33
N VAL A 180 8.12 -18.69 0.62
CA VAL A 180 9.47 -18.73 0.06
C VAL A 180 9.65 -17.62 -0.99
N SER A 181 8.69 -17.47 -1.90
CA SER A 181 8.72 -16.44 -2.94
C SER A 181 8.79 -15.02 -2.35
N LYS A 182 7.97 -14.74 -1.33
CA LYS A 182 8.02 -13.46 -0.62
C LYS A 182 9.38 -13.25 0.04
N SER A 183 9.91 -14.25 0.74
CA SER A 183 11.20 -14.14 1.43
C SER A 183 12.37 -13.86 0.47
N ILE A 184 12.36 -14.49 -0.70
CA ILE A 184 13.36 -14.23 -1.75
C ILE A 184 13.20 -12.81 -2.29
N ALA A 185 11.97 -12.39 -2.56
CA ALA A 185 11.68 -11.07 -3.08
C ALA A 185 12.04 -9.96 -2.08
N ASP A 186 11.79 -10.15 -0.77
CA ASP A 186 12.19 -9.22 0.30
C ASP A 186 13.72 -9.13 0.47
N SER A 187 14.45 -10.19 0.06
CA SER A 187 15.92 -10.19 0.08
C SER A 187 16.51 -9.36 -1.07
N ILE A 188 15.79 -9.23 -2.19
CA ILE A 188 16.23 -8.47 -3.38
C ILE A 188 15.86 -6.99 -3.21
N ASP A 189 14.62 -6.72 -2.87
CA ASP A 189 14.10 -5.37 -2.63
C ASP A 189 13.10 -5.43 -1.47
N LYS A 190 13.17 -4.47 -0.56
CA LYS A 190 12.25 -4.39 0.59
C LYS A 190 10.88 -3.87 0.19
N ASP A 191 10.84 -3.02 -0.83
CA ASP A 191 9.61 -2.38 -1.26
C ASP A 191 8.85 -3.26 -2.27
N GLY A 192 7.55 -3.42 -2.06
CA GLY A 192 6.65 -4.04 -3.01
C GLY A 192 6.33 -3.10 -4.19
N TYR A 193 5.66 -3.63 -5.21
CA TYR A 193 5.24 -2.85 -6.37
C TYR A 193 4.41 -1.61 -6.00
N PHE A 194 3.47 -1.74 -5.07
CA PHE A 194 2.62 -0.64 -4.63
C PHE A 194 3.39 0.44 -3.87
N GLU A 195 4.32 0.04 -3.02
CA GLU A 195 5.21 0.97 -2.29
C GLU A 195 6.12 1.73 -3.23
N GLY A 196 6.65 1.04 -4.25
CA GLY A 196 7.42 1.65 -5.32
C GLY A 196 6.63 2.73 -6.09
N ILE A 197 5.38 2.48 -6.46
CA ILE A 197 4.51 3.46 -7.12
C ILE A 197 4.20 4.65 -6.21
N ILE A 198 3.90 4.41 -4.93
CA ILE A 198 3.65 5.46 -3.95
C ILE A 198 4.87 6.37 -3.82
N SER A 199 6.06 5.79 -3.76
CA SER A 199 7.32 6.51 -3.69
C SER A 199 7.59 7.33 -4.95
N LEU A 200 7.37 6.76 -6.14
CA LEU A 200 7.56 7.43 -7.43
C LEU A 200 6.60 8.61 -7.63
N ASN A 201 5.35 8.46 -7.23
CA ASN A 201 4.34 9.52 -7.34
C ASN A 201 4.44 10.56 -6.20
N GLY A 202 5.26 10.29 -5.18
CA GLY A 202 5.44 11.20 -4.06
C GLY A 202 4.20 11.35 -3.17
N TYR A 203 3.33 10.34 -3.16
CA TYR A 203 2.17 10.35 -2.28
C TYR A 203 2.60 10.34 -0.80
N PRO A 204 1.90 11.07 0.07
CA PRO A 204 2.17 11.05 1.50
C PRO A 204 1.67 9.73 2.11
N PHE A 205 2.53 8.74 2.18
CA PHE A 205 2.25 7.43 2.74
C PHE A 205 3.15 7.16 3.96
N LEU A 206 2.56 6.68 5.03
CA LEU A 206 3.23 6.17 6.22
C LEU A 206 2.95 4.68 6.29
N SER A 207 4.00 3.86 6.26
CA SER A 207 3.87 2.40 6.38
C SER A 207 3.42 2.02 7.78
N MET A 208 2.52 1.05 7.88
CA MET A 208 2.06 0.52 9.18
C MET A 208 3.14 -0.32 9.87
N ASP A 209 4.03 -0.92 9.10
CA ASP A 209 5.03 -1.88 9.58
C ASP A 209 6.34 -1.21 10.03
N GLN A 210 6.50 0.09 9.78
CA GLN A 210 7.71 0.84 10.13
C GLN A 210 7.47 1.71 11.35
N GLU A 211 8.36 1.59 12.34
CA GLU A 211 8.44 2.55 13.43
C GLU A 211 9.27 3.75 13.00
N TYR A 212 8.71 4.94 13.15
CA TYR A 212 9.36 6.19 12.82
C TYR A 212 9.93 6.79 14.09
N VAL A 213 11.25 6.97 14.14
CA VAL A 213 11.91 7.67 15.25
C VAL A 213 12.14 9.11 14.82
N LEU A 214 11.26 9.99 15.26
CA LEU A 214 11.34 11.43 15.02
C LEU A 214 11.79 12.14 16.29
N GLN A 215 12.65 13.13 16.16
CA GLN A 215 13.08 13.98 17.27
C GLN A 215 12.41 15.34 17.16
N GLY A 216 11.98 15.91 18.31
CA GLY A 216 11.34 17.21 18.39
C GLY A 216 9.88 17.13 18.84
N THR A 217 9.25 18.28 18.90
CA THR A 217 7.87 18.48 19.34
C THR A 217 6.96 18.93 18.20
N SER A 218 5.65 18.82 18.40
CA SER A 218 4.64 19.25 17.42
C SER A 218 4.74 20.74 17.06
N ASP A 219 5.22 21.59 17.99
CA ASP A 219 5.42 23.03 17.76
C ASP A 219 6.49 23.31 16.70
N GLU A 220 7.51 22.45 16.59
CA GLU A 220 8.59 22.60 15.61
C GLU A 220 8.18 22.22 14.19
N LEU A 221 7.18 21.35 14.05
CA LEU A 221 6.75 20.81 12.76
C LEU A 221 5.48 21.47 12.22
N MET A 222 4.64 22.04 13.09
CA MET A 222 3.36 22.61 12.67
C MET A 222 3.53 23.81 11.74
N VAL A 223 2.58 23.96 10.81
CA VAL A 223 2.34 25.22 10.11
C VAL A 223 1.57 26.13 11.08
N ARG A 224 2.12 27.30 11.36
CA ARG A 224 1.52 28.22 12.36
C ARG A 224 0.20 28.80 11.85
N ALA A 225 -0.70 29.09 12.78
CA ALA A 225 -2.00 29.68 12.47
C ALA A 225 -1.90 31.05 11.76
N SER A 226 -0.80 31.79 11.96
CA SER A 226 -0.51 33.05 11.25
C SER A 226 -0.16 32.88 9.76
N GLU A 227 0.26 31.68 9.37
CA GLU A 227 0.70 31.37 7.99
C GLU A 227 -0.40 30.69 7.17
N MET A 228 -1.56 30.41 7.78
CA MET A 228 -2.67 29.72 7.13
C MET A 228 -3.94 30.59 7.11
N SER A 229 -4.85 30.24 6.20
CA SER A 229 -6.18 30.84 6.16
C SER A 229 -7.08 30.18 7.22
N VAL A 230 -7.53 30.95 8.19
CA VAL A 230 -8.44 30.54 9.26
C VAL A 230 -9.79 31.21 9.04
N ILE A 231 -10.90 30.45 9.17
CA ILE A 231 -12.27 30.92 8.98
C ILE A 231 -12.87 31.28 10.33
N GLY A 232 -13.46 32.48 10.45
CA GLY A 232 -14.26 32.88 11.61
C GLY A 232 -15.67 32.30 11.55
N ALA A 233 -16.21 31.84 12.67
CA ALA A 233 -17.48 31.12 12.67
C ALA A 233 -18.71 31.99 12.32
N HIS A 234 -18.59 33.32 12.50
CA HIS A 234 -19.76 34.21 12.39
C HIS A 234 -19.51 35.50 11.56
N ASP A 235 -18.28 35.84 11.26
CA ASP A 235 -17.91 37.14 10.73
C ASP A 235 -17.57 37.10 9.23
N GLU A 236 -17.87 36.01 8.56
CA GLU A 236 -17.48 35.80 7.16
C GLU A 236 -18.65 36.00 6.22
N THR A 237 -18.36 36.61 5.05
CA THR A 237 -19.33 36.81 3.97
C THR A 237 -19.12 35.75 2.87
N LEU A 238 -20.15 35.52 2.06
CA LEU A 238 -20.09 34.58 0.94
C LEU A 238 -18.97 34.97 -0.05
N ARG A 239 -18.82 36.26 -0.33
CA ARG A 239 -17.73 36.79 -1.16
C ARG A 239 -16.36 36.54 -0.53
N GLY A 240 -16.21 36.73 0.77
CA GLY A 240 -14.96 36.43 1.49
C GLY A 240 -14.58 34.94 1.41
N MET A 241 -15.56 34.04 1.45
CA MET A 241 -15.32 32.61 1.29
C MET A 241 -14.87 32.25 -0.14
N ALA A 242 -15.47 32.88 -1.15
CA ALA A 242 -15.04 32.73 -2.54
C ALA A 242 -13.58 33.20 -2.73
N GLU A 243 -13.21 34.36 -2.17
CA GLU A 243 -11.85 34.89 -2.21
C GLU A 243 -10.84 34.00 -1.49
N VAL A 244 -11.20 33.43 -0.34
CA VAL A 244 -10.35 32.44 0.37
C VAL A 244 -10.12 31.20 -0.49
N LEU A 245 -11.14 30.73 -1.23
CA LEU A 245 -11.02 29.60 -2.13
C LEU A 245 -10.11 29.89 -3.34
N GLU A 246 -10.13 31.11 -3.88
CA GLU A 246 -9.28 31.50 -5.01
C GLU A 246 -7.82 31.73 -4.59
N THR A 247 -7.63 32.39 -3.45
CA THR A 247 -6.29 32.84 -3.01
C THR A 247 -5.50 31.73 -2.31
N SER A 248 -6.17 30.85 -1.57
CA SER A 248 -5.51 29.84 -0.72
C SER A 248 -5.34 28.50 -1.44
N PRO A 249 -4.14 27.92 -1.50
CA PRO A 249 -3.91 26.59 -2.09
C PRO A 249 -4.24 25.40 -1.15
N TYR A 250 -4.76 25.67 0.04
CA TYR A 250 -4.97 24.66 1.07
C TYR A 250 -6.14 23.73 0.78
N SER A 251 -6.06 22.48 1.25
CA SER A 251 -7.08 21.45 1.07
C SER A 251 -8.23 21.51 2.11
N GLY A 252 -8.13 22.41 3.08
CA GLY A 252 -9.15 22.64 4.06
C GLY A 252 -8.74 23.72 5.06
N PHE A 253 -9.69 24.14 5.87
CA PHE A 253 -9.58 25.35 6.69
C PHE A 253 -10.06 25.08 8.12
N PRO A 254 -9.26 25.42 9.14
CA PRO A 254 -9.72 25.44 10.52
C PRO A 254 -10.78 26.53 10.70
N VAL A 255 -11.83 26.19 11.44
CA VAL A 255 -12.87 27.12 11.85
C VAL A 255 -12.65 27.49 13.31
N VAL A 256 -12.59 28.79 13.61
CA VAL A 256 -12.44 29.32 14.96
C VAL A 256 -13.67 30.14 15.37
N LYS A 257 -13.96 30.20 16.65
CA LYS A 257 -15.10 30.97 17.14
C LYS A 257 -14.98 32.47 16.81
N SER A 258 -13.78 33.01 16.98
CA SER A 258 -13.42 34.37 16.58
C SER A 258 -11.95 34.42 16.20
N LYS A 259 -11.62 35.21 15.19
CA LYS A 259 -10.21 35.44 14.76
C LYS A 259 -9.37 36.13 15.85
N SER A 260 -9.99 36.81 16.82
CA SER A 260 -9.29 37.43 17.94
C SER A 260 -8.90 36.45 19.02
N THR A 261 -9.76 35.45 19.32
CA THR A 261 -9.52 34.46 20.37
C THR A 261 -8.87 33.20 19.88
N MET A 262 -8.93 32.92 18.54
CA MET A 262 -8.40 31.71 17.91
C MET A 262 -8.90 30.41 18.56
N SER A 263 -10.03 30.43 19.27
CA SER A 263 -10.60 29.24 19.89
C SER A 263 -11.15 28.31 18.82
N VAL A 264 -10.66 27.05 18.78
CA VAL A 264 -11.06 26.04 17.79
C VAL A 264 -12.55 25.77 17.90
N ALA A 265 -13.23 25.81 16.77
CA ALA A 265 -14.65 25.54 16.63
C ALA A 265 -14.93 24.34 15.71
N GLY A 266 -14.05 24.07 14.76
CA GLY A 266 -14.20 22.97 13.84
C GLY A 266 -13.17 23.00 12.72
N TYR A 267 -13.45 22.21 11.70
CA TYR A 267 -12.68 22.16 10.45
C TYR A 267 -13.60 21.91 9.27
N ILE A 268 -13.33 22.57 8.15
CA ILE A 268 -14.07 22.36 6.91
C ILE A 268 -13.13 22.00 5.77
N SER A 269 -13.48 21.00 4.96
CA SER A 269 -12.71 20.65 3.78
C SER A 269 -12.91 21.66 2.66
N ARG A 270 -11.90 21.85 1.81
CA ARG A 270 -12.00 22.72 0.64
C ARG A 270 -13.10 22.27 -0.31
N SER A 271 -13.26 20.96 -0.51
CA SER A 271 -14.28 20.40 -1.40
C SER A 271 -15.69 20.76 -0.95
N ASP A 272 -15.96 20.65 0.36
CA ASP A 272 -17.26 20.94 0.92
C ASP A 272 -17.55 22.46 0.91
N LEU A 273 -16.53 23.25 1.28
CA LEU A 273 -16.62 24.70 1.23
C LEU A 273 -16.91 25.19 -0.20
N GLN A 274 -16.18 24.69 -1.20
CA GLN A 274 -16.36 25.04 -2.60
C GLN A 274 -17.76 24.65 -3.10
N MET A 275 -18.19 23.41 -2.82
CA MET A 275 -19.51 22.93 -3.24
C MET A 275 -20.66 23.82 -2.72
N ILE A 276 -20.56 24.30 -1.48
CA ILE A 276 -21.60 25.14 -0.87
C ILE A 276 -21.53 26.55 -1.43
N VAL A 277 -20.33 27.13 -1.57
CA VAL A 277 -20.13 28.46 -2.13
C VAL A 277 -20.63 28.49 -3.58
N ASP A 278 -20.28 27.51 -4.42
CA ASP A 278 -20.75 27.43 -5.81
C ASP A 278 -22.29 27.31 -5.87
N ARG A 279 -22.88 26.49 -4.99
CA ARG A 279 -24.34 26.35 -4.91
C ARG A 279 -25.01 27.64 -4.45
N ALA A 280 -24.44 28.34 -3.47
CA ALA A 280 -24.97 29.60 -2.97
C ALA A 280 -24.91 30.72 -4.01
N LEU A 281 -23.79 30.83 -4.75
CA LEU A 281 -23.61 31.81 -5.83
C LEU A 281 -24.54 31.57 -7.02
N LEU A 282 -24.87 30.31 -7.32
CA LEU A 282 -25.86 29.97 -8.36
C LEU A 282 -27.33 30.23 -7.92
N SER A 283 -27.57 30.37 -6.63
CA SER A 283 -28.89 30.62 -6.08
C SER A 283 -29.21 32.11 -6.10
N SER A 284 -30.37 32.50 -6.65
CA SER A 284 -30.86 33.88 -6.61
C SER A 284 -31.30 34.33 -5.21
N VAL A 285 -31.23 33.48 -4.22
CA VAL A 285 -31.65 33.72 -2.84
C VAL A 285 -30.60 34.46 -2.02
N TYR A 286 -29.30 34.19 -2.33
CA TYR A 286 -28.17 34.74 -1.58
C TYR A 286 -27.48 35.84 -2.38
N SER A 287 -27.00 36.85 -1.67
CA SER A 287 -26.17 37.93 -2.23
C SER A 287 -24.70 37.73 -1.80
N ASP A 288 -23.78 38.40 -2.49
CA ASP A 288 -22.36 38.39 -2.15
C ASP A 288 -22.06 38.81 -0.70
N SER A 289 -22.93 39.62 -0.14
CA SER A 289 -22.87 40.12 1.26
C SER A 289 -23.55 39.21 2.27
N SER A 290 -24.15 38.07 1.83
CA SER A 290 -24.77 37.12 2.74
C SER A 290 -23.79 36.58 3.77
N THR A 291 -24.21 36.51 5.04
CA THR A 291 -23.36 36.05 6.13
C THR A 291 -23.27 34.52 6.13
N CYS A 292 -22.11 33.98 6.37
CA CYS A 292 -21.83 32.54 6.49
C CYS A 292 -21.93 32.12 7.95
N CYS A 293 -22.63 31.01 8.24
CA CYS A 293 -22.76 30.45 9.58
C CYS A 293 -22.12 29.07 9.66
N PHE A 294 -21.09 28.94 10.49
CA PHE A 294 -20.38 27.67 10.72
C PHE A 294 -20.72 27.03 12.07
N LEU A 295 -21.30 27.79 13.00
CA LEU A 295 -21.65 27.34 14.34
C LEU A 295 -23.03 27.87 14.75
N SER A 296 -23.76 27.08 15.54
CA SER A 296 -25.05 27.53 16.09
C SER A 296 -24.84 28.64 17.11
N ARG A 297 -25.56 29.75 16.97
CA ARG A 297 -25.69 30.77 18.01
C ARG A 297 -26.91 30.45 18.90
N PRO A 298 -26.87 30.79 20.19
CA PRO A 298 -28.01 30.59 21.11
C PRO A 298 -29.27 31.39 20.74
N GLN A 299 -29.22 32.34 19.80
CA GLN A 299 -30.28 33.28 19.43
C GLN A 299 -30.72 33.19 17.96
N ASP A 300 -30.53 32.07 17.26
CA ASP A 300 -30.87 31.92 15.83
C ASP A 300 -32.39 31.73 15.59
N SER A 301 -33.27 32.39 16.38
CA SER A 301 -34.72 32.38 16.18
C SER A 301 -35.18 33.75 15.72
N GLY A 302 -35.31 33.95 14.41
CA GLY A 302 -35.87 35.16 13.84
C GLY A 302 -35.48 35.42 12.38
N ASP A 303 -35.93 36.52 11.82
CA ASP A 303 -35.77 36.99 10.43
C ASP A 303 -34.33 37.06 9.88
N PHE A 304 -33.29 36.91 10.72
CA PHE A 304 -31.87 36.77 10.33
C PHE A 304 -31.58 35.50 9.51
N ALA A 305 -32.46 34.49 9.60
CA ALA A 305 -32.21 33.20 8.90
C ALA A 305 -32.41 33.27 7.38
N ARG A 306 -33.02 34.32 6.83
CA ARG A 306 -33.35 34.38 5.38
C ARG A 306 -32.19 34.77 4.47
N ASN A 307 -31.14 35.38 5.02
CA ASN A 307 -29.98 35.84 4.20
C ASN A 307 -28.65 35.21 4.69
N MET A 308 -28.69 34.04 5.32
CA MET A 308 -27.55 33.38 5.91
C MET A 308 -27.31 32.04 5.24
N VAL A 309 -26.07 31.81 4.75
CA VAL A 309 -25.64 30.53 4.19
C VAL A 309 -25.22 29.61 5.33
N ASP A 310 -25.84 28.44 5.43
CA ASP A 310 -25.60 27.48 6.50
C ASP A 310 -24.53 26.46 6.12
N PHE A 311 -23.34 26.54 6.75
CA PHE A 311 -22.24 25.62 6.61
C PHE A 311 -22.16 24.55 7.71
N ARG A 312 -22.99 24.64 8.76
CA ARG A 312 -22.97 23.75 9.95
C ARG A 312 -22.97 22.25 9.64
N PRO A 313 -23.79 21.76 8.68
CA PRO A 313 -23.84 20.33 8.37
C PRO A 313 -22.53 19.75 7.80
N TRP A 314 -21.64 20.59 7.27
CA TRP A 314 -20.40 20.18 6.62
C TRP A 314 -19.15 20.50 7.42
N VAL A 315 -19.31 21.15 8.57
CA VAL A 315 -18.19 21.41 9.48
C VAL A 315 -17.99 20.22 10.41
N ASP A 316 -16.78 19.68 10.41
CA ASP A 316 -16.35 18.75 11.45
C ASP A 316 -16.17 19.55 12.76
N GLN A 317 -17.09 19.38 13.69
CA GLN A 317 -17.10 20.10 14.97
C GLN A 317 -16.19 19.48 16.03
N THR A 318 -15.67 18.29 15.76
CA THR A 318 -14.79 17.55 16.67
C THR A 318 -13.49 17.13 15.97
N PRO A 319 -12.76 18.07 15.36
CA PRO A 319 -11.50 17.73 14.72
C PRO A 319 -10.50 17.18 15.74
N ILE A 320 -9.67 16.25 15.32
CA ILE A 320 -8.63 15.71 16.20
C ILE A 320 -7.61 16.80 16.48
N THR A 321 -7.39 17.04 17.77
CA THR A 321 -6.45 18.04 18.29
C THR A 321 -5.35 17.39 19.10
N ILE A 322 -4.14 17.95 19.04
CA ILE A 322 -2.99 17.55 19.85
C ILE A 322 -2.45 18.78 20.60
N TYR A 323 -1.76 18.52 21.71
CA TYR A 323 -1.11 19.57 22.48
C TYR A 323 0.21 20.00 21.81
N HIS A 324 0.55 21.28 21.87
CA HIS A 324 1.72 21.86 21.18
C HIS A 324 3.07 21.25 21.56
N ASN A 325 3.19 20.69 22.77
CA ASN A 325 4.41 20.05 23.24
C ASN A 325 4.39 18.53 23.15
N THR A 326 3.58 17.97 22.25
CA THR A 326 3.52 16.51 22.01
C THR A 326 4.74 16.06 21.23
N ASP A 327 5.38 14.95 21.65
CA ASP A 327 6.48 14.32 20.94
C ASP A 327 6.07 13.91 19.52
N LEU A 328 6.94 14.17 18.53
CA LEU A 328 6.68 13.85 17.13
C LEU A 328 6.51 12.35 16.87
N ASN A 329 7.07 11.47 17.70
CA ASN A 329 6.83 10.02 17.59
C ASN A 329 5.36 9.71 17.86
N VAL A 330 4.78 10.27 18.92
CA VAL A 330 3.36 10.09 19.26
C VAL A 330 2.46 10.66 18.15
N VAL A 331 2.83 11.83 17.62
CA VAL A 331 2.11 12.44 16.49
C VAL A 331 2.17 11.53 15.27
N ALA A 332 3.34 11.02 14.88
CA ALA A 332 3.51 10.14 13.75
C ALA A 332 2.73 8.83 13.91
N ASP A 333 2.75 8.26 15.13
CA ASP A 333 1.96 7.05 15.44
C ASP A 333 0.45 7.32 15.37
N THR A 334 -0.01 8.48 15.81
CA THR A 334 -1.41 8.90 15.68
C THR A 334 -1.83 8.98 14.21
N PHE A 335 -1.00 9.60 13.36
CA PHE A 335 -1.25 9.64 11.91
C PHE A 335 -1.25 8.26 11.28
N ARG A 336 -0.36 7.38 11.72
CA ARG A 336 -0.21 6.00 11.22
C ARG A 336 -1.42 5.15 11.59
N GLN A 337 -1.78 5.12 12.88
CA GLN A 337 -2.82 4.25 13.42
C GLN A 337 -4.23 4.69 13.03
N LEU A 338 -4.51 5.99 13.05
CA LEU A 338 -5.84 6.54 12.74
C LEU A 338 -5.99 6.92 11.26
N GLY A 339 -4.93 6.84 10.46
CA GLY A 339 -4.99 7.19 9.03
C GLY A 339 -5.29 8.65 8.75
N LEU A 340 -4.95 9.56 9.67
CA LEU A 340 -5.32 10.97 9.61
C LEU A 340 -4.72 11.69 8.40
N ARG A 341 -5.41 12.71 7.93
CA ARG A 341 -4.92 13.64 6.89
C ARG A 341 -4.30 14.88 7.50
N TYR A 342 -4.84 15.35 8.62
CA TYR A 342 -4.41 16.53 9.36
C TYR A 342 -4.72 16.35 10.84
N VAL A 343 -4.04 17.14 11.68
CA VAL A 343 -4.31 17.29 13.11
C VAL A 343 -4.11 18.76 13.47
N LEU A 344 -5.00 19.32 14.27
CA LEU A 344 -4.89 20.69 14.77
C LEU A 344 -4.01 20.70 16.02
N VAL A 345 -3.07 21.63 16.07
CA VAL A 345 -2.23 21.83 17.26
C VAL A 345 -2.83 22.94 18.10
N THR A 346 -3.10 22.62 19.36
CA THR A 346 -3.80 23.54 20.25
C THR A 346 -3.10 23.72 21.60
N HIS A 347 -3.35 24.85 22.24
CA HIS A 347 -2.99 25.13 23.63
C HIS A 347 -4.23 25.68 24.35
N PHE A 348 -4.75 24.93 25.33
CA PHE A 348 -6.00 25.27 26.03
C PHE A 348 -7.17 25.61 25.10
N GLY A 349 -7.30 24.88 23.98
CA GLY A 349 -8.37 25.08 23.00
C GLY A 349 -8.12 26.25 22.02
N ILE A 350 -7.01 26.96 22.13
CA ILE A 350 -6.59 28.00 21.19
C ILE A 350 -5.78 27.33 20.06
N LEU A 351 -6.12 27.64 18.83
CA LEU A 351 -5.43 27.15 17.64
C LEU A 351 -4.05 27.76 17.52
N LEU A 352 -3.00 26.97 17.56
CA LEU A 352 -1.63 27.39 17.31
C LEU A 352 -1.18 27.07 15.88
N GLY A 353 -1.63 25.93 15.33
CA GLY A 353 -1.22 25.50 14.01
C GLY A 353 -1.90 24.23 13.56
N ILE A 354 -1.42 23.69 12.43
CA ILE A 354 -1.87 22.44 11.83
C ILE A 354 -0.65 21.60 11.44
N ILE A 355 -0.76 20.30 11.62
CA ILE A 355 0.19 19.32 11.07
C ILE A 355 -0.55 18.47 10.06
N THR A 356 0.02 18.31 8.88
CA THR A 356 -0.54 17.44 7.84
C THR A 356 0.31 16.19 7.66
N LYS A 357 -0.29 15.15 7.07
CA LYS A 357 0.45 13.91 6.73
C LYS A 357 1.69 14.18 5.88
N LYS A 358 1.65 15.20 5.01
CA LYS A 358 2.80 15.61 4.18
C LYS A 358 3.97 16.11 5.02
N ASP A 359 3.69 16.81 6.12
CA ASP A 359 4.72 17.37 6.99
C ASP A 359 5.43 16.26 7.77
N ILE A 360 4.67 15.29 8.29
CA ILE A 360 5.24 14.08 8.92
C ILE A 360 6.12 13.31 7.93
N VAL A 361 5.63 13.03 6.72
CA VAL A 361 6.42 12.33 5.70
C VAL A 361 7.69 13.10 5.32
N ARG A 362 7.61 14.44 5.27
CA ARG A 362 8.78 15.29 5.01
C ARG A 362 9.79 15.21 6.17
N ALA A 363 9.33 15.25 7.43
CA ALA A 363 10.17 15.12 8.60
C ALA A 363 10.88 13.76 8.63
N VAL A 364 10.15 12.66 8.38
CA VAL A 364 10.71 11.30 8.28
C VAL A 364 11.81 11.24 7.21
N ARG A 365 11.56 11.80 6.01
CA ARG A 365 12.56 11.81 4.93
C ARG A 365 13.80 12.64 5.25
N MET A 366 13.64 13.77 5.93
CA MET A 366 14.76 14.63 6.34
C MET A 366 15.64 13.94 7.38
N GLN A 367 15.03 13.31 8.37
CA GLN A 367 15.78 12.60 9.41
C GLN A 367 16.43 11.31 8.89
N SER A 368 15.78 10.58 7.98
CA SER A 368 16.43 9.46 7.30
C SER A 368 17.69 9.88 6.55
N ARG A 369 17.69 11.03 5.87
CA ARG A 369 18.88 11.56 5.18
C ARG A 369 20.01 11.90 6.14
N ASN A 370 19.70 12.46 7.31
CA ASN A 370 20.70 12.81 8.33
C ASN A 370 21.28 11.56 9.03
N ASN A 371 20.48 10.48 9.18
CA ASN A 371 20.94 9.24 9.80
C ASN A 371 21.77 8.36 8.84
N TYR A 372 21.66 8.52 7.52
CA TYR A 372 22.56 7.83 6.58
C TYR A 372 24.03 8.27 6.71
N GLY A 373 24.32 9.38 7.39
CA GLY A 373 25.67 9.82 7.75
C GLY A 373 26.20 9.26 9.08
N ARG A 374 25.38 8.60 9.89
CA ARG A 374 25.77 7.92 11.14
C ARG A 374 25.25 6.49 11.13
N PRO A 375 26.11 5.45 11.03
CA PRO A 375 25.65 4.08 11.21
C PRO A 375 25.08 3.94 12.62
N SER A 376 23.77 3.67 12.70
CA SER A 376 23.12 3.45 13.99
C SER A 376 23.73 2.21 14.64
N LEU A 377 24.02 2.27 15.94
CA LEU A 377 24.50 1.13 16.75
C LEU A 377 23.62 -0.12 16.59
N ILE A 378 22.35 0.06 16.30
CA ILE A 378 21.37 -1.02 16.05
C ILE A 378 21.67 -1.78 14.74
N SER A 379 22.14 -1.11 13.69
CA SER A 379 22.54 -1.79 12.43
C SER A 379 23.84 -2.58 12.57
N LEU A 380 24.72 -2.20 13.49
CA LEU A 380 25.93 -2.95 13.83
C LEU A 380 25.65 -4.19 14.69
N ILE A 381 24.64 -4.12 15.57
CA ILE A 381 24.23 -5.26 16.40
C ILE A 381 23.49 -6.32 15.55
N SER A 382 22.67 -5.93 14.59
CA SER A 382 21.99 -6.85 13.67
C SER A 382 22.98 -7.57 12.74
N ARG A 383 24.06 -6.93 12.29
CA ARG A 383 25.09 -7.58 11.49
C ARG A 383 25.99 -8.53 12.30
N SER A 384 26.22 -8.24 13.58
CA SER A 384 27.03 -9.09 14.44
C SER A 384 26.33 -10.37 14.92
N SER A 385 24.99 -10.40 14.92
CA SER A 385 24.21 -11.58 15.32
C SER A 385 24.05 -12.62 14.20
N LEU A 386 24.16 -12.22 12.93
CA LEU A 386 24.04 -13.13 11.79
C LEU A 386 25.34 -13.86 11.44
N THR A 387 26.51 -13.31 11.80
CA THR A 387 27.80 -13.95 11.54
C THR A 387 28.26 -14.93 12.61
N ARG A 388 27.59 -14.98 13.77
CA ARG A 388 27.95 -15.90 14.90
C ARG A 388 27.25 -17.25 14.86
N ARG A 389 26.43 -17.56 13.88
CA ARG A 389 25.65 -18.81 13.86
C ARG A 389 26.21 -19.92 12.96
N TRP A 390 27.39 -19.74 12.34
CA TRP A 390 27.96 -20.73 11.40
C TRP A 390 29.42 -21.12 11.64
N THR A 391 29.98 -20.96 12.85
CA THR A 391 31.23 -21.61 13.20
C THR A 391 31.10 -22.25 14.57
N GLY A 392 30.51 -23.43 14.58
CA GLY A 392 30.51 -24.34 15.73
C GLY A 392 31.69 -25.28 15.63
N SER A 393 32.61 -25.20 16.57
CA SER A 393 33.52 -26.29 16.90
C SER A 393 33.66 -26.39 18.41
N PRO A 394 33.68 -27.60 18.99
CA PRO A 394 33.53 -27.83 20.42
C PRO A 394 34.87 -27.72 21.15
N ARG A 395 34.89 -27.11 22.31
CA ARG A 395 35.96 -27.32 23.30
C ARG A 395 35.40 -27.59 24.71
N THR A 396 35.94 -28.63 25.24
CA THR A 396 35.75 -29.33 26.49
C THR A 396 36.21 -28.58 27.75
N HIS A 397 35.48 -28.82 28.82
CA HIS A 397 35.85 -28.93 30.27
C HIS A 397 36.82 -27.94 30.94
N SER A 398 36.36 -27.28 32.01
CA SER A 398 36.66 -27.61 33.42
C SER A 398 36.49 -26.36 34.33
N GLY A 399 35.97 -26.59 35.56
CA GLY A 399 36.20 -25.72 36.71
C GLY A 399 34.98 -25.07 37.36
N GLN A 400 34.40 -25.78 38.31
CA GLN A 400 33.59 -25.30 39.46
C GLN A 400 34.46 -24.55 40.49
N PRO A 401 33.99 -24.00 41.67
CA PRO A 401 32.67 -23.43 42.03
C PRO A 401 32.80 -22.15 42.92
N SER A 402 31.74 -21.46 43.22
CA SER A 402 31.34 -21.01 44.55
C SER A 402 30.09 -20.11 44.57
N GLN A 403 29.15 -20.58 45.38
CA GLN A 403 28.01 -19.86 45.97
C GLN A 403 28.47 -18.89 47.10
N PRO A 404 27.64 -18.05 47.79
CA PRO A 404 26.22 -18.29 48.10
C PRO A 404 25.27 -17.04 48.17
N ALA A 405 23.99 -17.33 48.05
CA ALA A 405 22.82 -17.04 48.90
C ALA A 405 22.51 -15.65 49.46
N ARG A 406 21.25 -15.25 49.28
CA ARG A 406 20.21 -14.78 50.24
C ARG A 406 19.06 -14.17 49.45
N SER A 407 17.90 -14.77 49.39
CA SER A 407 16.74 -14.85 50.27
C SER A 407 15.99 -13.54 50.47
N LEU A 408 14.72 -13.58 50.14
CA LEU A 408 13.48 -13.15 50.77
C LEU A 408 12.44 -12.94 49.66
N ALA A 409 11.47 -13.79 49.43
CA ALA A 409 10.32 -14.23 50.25
C ALA A 409 9.25 -13.11 50.40
N ALA A 410 8.11 -13.43 49.78
CA ALA A 410 6.75 -13.26 50.29
C ALA A 410 6.06 -11.85 50.22
N LEU A 411 4.94 -11.88 49.57
CA LEU A 411 3.55 -11.55 49.97
C LEU A 411 2.76 -11.34 48.69
N SER A 412 1.94 -12.25 48.24
CA SER A 412 0.59 -12.69 48.59
C SER A 412 -0.46 -11.57 48.63
N SER A 413 -1.42 -11.78 47.81
CA SER A 413 -2.86 -11.72 48.00
C SER A 413 -3.61 -10.40 47.77
N GLU A 414 -4.75 -10.66 47.17
CA GLU A 414 -6.09 -10.09 47.23
C GLU A 414 -6.37 -9.01 46.17
N SER A 415 -7.17 -9.31 45.19
CA SER A 415 -8.62 -9.60 45.05
C SER A 415 -9.49 -8.35 44.96
N HIS A 416 -10.33 -8.43 43.96
CA HIS A 416 -11.71 -7.90 43.83
C HIS A 416 -11.99 -6.46 43.31
N VAL A 417 -12.76 -6.51 42.21
CA VAL A 417 -14.03 -5.79 41.97
C VAL A 417 -13.92 -4.29 41.62
N LEU A 418 -14.11 -3.95 40.43
CA LEU A 418 -15.27 -3.40 39.71
C LEU A 418 -14.89 -3.17 38.26
#